data_03dd529b1e596101769f90bac15433b6
#
_entry.id   03dd529b1e596101769f90bac15433b6
#
_cell.length_a   1.000
_cell.length_b   1.000
_cell.length_c   1.000
_cell.angle_alpha   90.00
_cell.angle_beta   90.00
_cell.angle_gamma   90.00
#
_symmetry.space_group_name_H-M   'P 1'
#
loop_
_entity.id
_entity.type
_entity.pdbx_description
1 polymer ?
#
loop_
_entity_poly.entity_id
_entity_poly.type
_entity_poly.pdbx_seq_one_letter_code
_entity_poly.pdbx_strand_id
1 'polypeptide(L)'
;MNERLRIGIIGAGAAGMAAAWDLVQAGHEVHLYEAEKNVGGLAAGFKDDGWDWTMEKFYHHWFETDKSILKLIDEIGKTGKVLFPRPKTSYWIDGKVYRSEMNASALSLPLSFPALIRLGLTGVYLKFLTRDWRSLEKVTADSWMRRWMGEEAYNKFWRPLLIGKFGDRYQQVNMAWLWARI
;
A
#
# COMPACT_ATOMS: atom_id res chain seq x y z
N MET A 1 31.33 -25.92 0.45
CA MET A 1 30.01 -26.57 0.36
C MET A 1 29.24 -26.19 1.60
N ASN A 2 28.12 -25.49 1.48
CA ASN A 2 27.30 -25.16 2.65
C ASN A 2 26.67 -26.47 3.16
N GLU A 3 26.71 -26.66 4.47
CA GLU A 3 26.05 -27.82 5.13
C GLU A 3 24.55 -27.79 4.87
N ARG A 4 23.97 -28.94 4.51
CA ARG A 4 22.51 -29.08 4.36
C ARG A 4 21.86 -29.10 5.74
N LEU A 5 21.05 -28.08 6.04
CA LEU A 5 20.35 -27.95 7.31
C LEU A 5 18.90 -28.49 7.18
N ARG A 6 18.34 -28.92 8.33
CA ARG A 6 16.90 -29.14 8.49
C ARG A 6 16.30 -27.94 9.21
N ILE A 7 15.39 -27.27 8.55
CA ILE A 7 14.85 -25.97 9.00
C ILE A 7 13.34 -26.09 9.16
N GLY A 8 12.84 -25.73 10.35
CA GLY A 8 11.40 -25.60 10.61
C GLY A 8 10.98 -24.15 10.49
N ILE A 9 9.91 -23.87 9.74
CA ILE A 9 9.31 -22.55 9.62
C ILE A 9 7.90 -22.62 10.19
N ILE A 10 7.56 -21.72 11.09
CA ILE A 10 6.22 -21.63 11.68
C ILE A 10 5.45 -20.51 10.99
N GLY A 11 4.30 -20.87 10.40
CA GLY A 11 3.42 -19.98 9.66
C GLY A 11 3.65 -20.01 8.14
N ALA A 12 2.64 -20.43 7.39
CA ALA A 12 2.62 -20.50 5.93
C ALA A 12 1.91 -19.27 5.31
N GLY A 13 2.11 -18.08 5.88
CA GLY A 13 1.80 -16.82 5.23
C GLY A 13 2.83 -16.47 4.15
N ALA A 14 2.68 -15.32 3.48
CA ALA A 14 3.57 -14.90 2.39
C ALA A 14 5.06 -14.91 2.80
N ALA A 15 5.41 -14.42 3.99
CA ALA A 15 6.78 -14.39 4.48
C ALA A 15 7.36 -15.80 4.72
N GLY A 16 6.59 -16.68 5.37
CA GLY A 16 7.04 -18.05 5.64
C GLY A 16 7.22 -18.86 4.37
N MET A 17 6.31 -18.72 3.41
CA MET A 17 6.41 -19.39 2.11
C MET A 17 7.58 -18.86 1.27
N ALA A 18 7.84 -17.55 1.26
CA ALA A 18 8.99 -16.98 0.57
C ALA A 18 10.32 -17.44 1.19
N ALA A 19 10.42 -17.46 2.53
CA ALA A 19 11.59 -17.99 3.22
C ALA A 19 11.81 -19.48 2.93
N ALA A 20 10.71 -20.27 2.92
CA ALA A 20 10.80 -21.68 2.56
C ALA A 20 11.32 -21.87 1.13
N TRP A 21 10.84 -21.07 0.19
CA TRP A 21 11.29 -21.09 -1.20
C TRP A 21 12.80 -20.83 -1.29
N ASP A 22 13.28 -19.72 -0.73
CA ASP A 22 14.70 -19.35 -0.76
C ASP A 22 15.60 -20.42 -0.14
N LEU A 23 15.19 -20.98 1.00
CA LEU A 23 15.96 -22.01 1.70
C LEU A 23 16.00 -23.35 0.95
N VAL A 24 14.92 -23.73 0.30
CA VAL A 24 14.89 -24.94 -0.56
C VAL A 24 15.79 -24.72 -1.77
N GLN A 25 15.77 -23.54 -2.40
CA GLN A 25 16.68 -23.21 -3.51
C GLN A 25 18.14 -23.20 -3.07
N ALA A 26 18.43 -22.86 -1.80
CA ALA A 26 19.76 -22.95 -1.21
C ALA A 26 20.20 -24.39 -0.85
N GLY A 27 19.35 -25.40 -1.07
CA GLY A 27 19.64 -26.81 -0.86
C GLY A 27 19.34 -27.35 0.53
N HIS A 28 18.63 -26.57 1.36
CA HIS A 28 18.21 -27.02 2.70
C HIS A 28 16.95 -27.88 2.67
N GLU A 29 16.73 -28.67 3.73
CA GLU A 29 15.50 -29.38 3.98
C GLU A 29 14.57 -28.50 4.82
N VAL A 30 13.38 -28.16 4.29
CA VAL A 30 12.48 -27.21 4.94
C VAL A 30 11.15 -27.86 5.30
N HIS A 31 10.76 -27.72 6.56
CA HIS A 31 9.46 -28.12 7.08
C HIS A 31 8.66 -26.88 7.43
N LEU A 32 7.53 -26.66 6.74
CA LEU A 32 6.65 -25.53 6.94
C LEU A 32 5.43 -25.97 7.77
N TYR A 33 5.22 -25.36 8.92
CA TYR A 33 4.12 -25.66 9.85
C TYR A 33 3.08 -24.55 9.80
N GLU A 34 1.83 -24.91 9.59
CA GLU A 34 0.69 -23.99 9.55
C GLU A 34 -0.41 -24.47 10.49
N ALA A 35 -0.97 -23.55 11.28
CA ALA A 35 -2.04 -23.85 12.22
C ALA A 35 -3.42 -23.91 11.56
N GLU A 36 -3.61 -23.15 10.49
CA GLU A 36 -4.84 -23.11 9.73
C GLU A 36 -4.91 -24.24 8.70
N LYS A 37 -6.13 -24.56 8.25
CA LYS A 37 -6.34 -25.58 7.21
C LYS A 37 -5.75 -25.18 5.85
N ASN A 38 -5.66 -23.88 5.58
CA ASN A 38 -5.20 -23.33 4.31
C ASN A 38 -3.96 -22.48 4.53
N VAL A 39 -3.01 -22.58 3.62
CA VAL A 39 -1.83 -21.71 3.58
C VAL A 39 -2.18 -20.34 3.01
N GLY A 40 -1.32 -19.35 3.23
CA GLY A 40 -1.44 -18.00 2.67
C GLY A 40 -1.62 -16.91 3.71
N GLY A 41 -2.05 -17.24 4.94
CA GLY A 41 -2.26 -16.25 6.00
C GLY A 41 -3.27 -15.17 5.58
N LEU A 42 -2.92 -13.89 5.69
CA LEU A 42 -3.78 -12.77 5.24
C LEU A 42 -3.93 -12.69 3.71
N ALA A 43 -2.97 -13.25 2.96
CA ALA A 43 -3.04 -13.33 1.50
C ALA A 43 -3.84 -14.56 1.02
N ALA A 44 -4.32 -15.42 1.94
CA ALA A 44 -5.19 -16.52 1.59
C ALA A 44 -6.50 -16.01 0.99
N GLY A 45 -6.95 -16.69 -0.05
CA GLY A 45 -8.24 -16.39 -0.68
C GLY A 45 -9.38 -17.18 -0.06
N PHE A 46 -10.57 -16.68 -0.24
CA PHE A 46 -11.84 -17.39 -0.01
C PHE A 46 -12.76 -17.18 -1.21
N LYS A 47 -13.68 -18.11 -1.40
CA LYS A 47 -14.63 -18.07 -2.50
C LYS A 47 -16.00 -18.46 -1.99
N ASP A 48 -17.00 -17.74 -2.41
CA ASP A 48 -18.40 -18.05 -2.17
C ASP A 48 -19.04 -18.64 -3.44
N ASP A 49 -20.15 -19.32 -3.28
CA ASP A 49 -20.89 -19.86 -4.41
C ASP A 49 -21.33 -18.75 -5.36
N GLY A 50 -21.15 -18.97 -6.65
CA GLY A 50 -21.48 -17.98 -7.69
C GLY A 50 -20.42 -16.91 -7.99
N TRP A 51 -19.27 -16.93 -7.33
CA TRP A 51 -18.16 -16.04 -7.70
C TRP A 51 -17.30 -16.69 -8.78
N ASP A 52 -16.89 -15.88 -9.76
CA ASP A 52 -16.00 -16.38 -10.83
C ASP A 52 -14.55 -16.55 -10.34
N TRP A 53 -14.12 -15.76 -9.34
CA TRP A 53 -12.77 -15.79 -8.79
C TRP A 53 -12.76 -15.75 -7.26
N THR A 54 -11.59 -16.03 -6.71
CA THR A 54 -11.33 -16.01 -5.26
C THR A 54 -11.04 -14.58 -4.80
N MET A 55 -11.63 -14.17 -3.67
CA MET A 55 -11.32 -12.93 -2.98
C MET A 55 -10.29 -13.18 -1.88
N GLU A 56 -9.38 -12.24 -1.67
CA GLU A 56 -8.40 -12.33 -0.60
C GLU A 56 -9.01 -11.95 0.76
N LYS A 57 -8.51 -12.55 1.85
CA LYS A 57 -8.98 -12.25 3.21
C LYS A 57 -8.68 -10.82 3.65
N PHE A 58 -7.60 -10.25 3.16
CA PHE A 58 -7.19 -8.87 3.39
C PHE A 58 -6.63 -8.30 2.10
N TYR A 59 -7.05 -7.08 1.73
CA TYR A 59 -6.61 -6.49 0.47
C TYR A 59 -5.11 -6.19 0.47
N HIS A 60 -4.46 -6.52 -0.65
CA HIS A 60 -3.04 -6.28 -0.88
C HIS A 60 -2.87 -5.47 -2.17
N HIS A 61 -1.96 -4.51 -2.13
CA HIS A 61 -1.56 -3.76 -3.31
C HIS A 61 -0.07 -3.98 -3.56
N TRP A 62 0.26 -4.40 -4.77
CA TRP A 62 1.64 -4.43 -5.24
C TRP A 62 1.86 -3.27 -6.21
N PHE A 63 3.04 -2.69 -6.14
CA PHE A 63 3.48 -1.67 -7.06
C PHE A 63 4.51 -2.24 -8.03
N GLU A 64 4.63 -1.66 -9.22
CA GLU A 64 5.68 -2.03 -10.20
C GLU A 64 7.10 -1.86 -9.62
N THR A 65 7.24 -1.13 -8.52
CA THR A 65 8.49 -0.92 -7.79
C THR A 65 8.81 -1.99 -6.75
N ASP A 66 7.89 -2.90 -6.45
CA ASP A 66 8.05 -3.95 -5.42
C ASP A 66 8.87 -5.13 -5.94
N LYS A 67 10.15 -4.88 -6.18
CA LYS A 67 11.08 -5.79 -6.88
C LYS A 67 11.14 -7.18 -6.27
N SER A 68 11.11 -7.29 -4.94
CA SER A 68 11.26 -8.58 -4.26
C SER A 68 10.11 -9.53 -4.54
N ILE A 69 8.86 -9.05 -4.48
CA ILE A 69 7.71 -9.90 -4.77
C ILE A 69 7.62 -10.22 -6.26
N LEU A 70 7.94 -9.25 -7.15
CA LEU A 70 7.94 -9.47 -8.58
C LEU A 70 9.00 -10.49 -9.00
N LYS A 71 10.19 -10.47 -8.37
CA LYS A 71 11.23 -11.49 -8.56
C LYS A 71 10.73 -12.86 -8.15
N LEU A 72 10.12 -13.00 -6.97
CA LEU A 72 9.57 -14.28 -6.51
C LEU A 72 8.50 -14.81 -7.48
N ILE A 73 7.62 -13.94 -7.97
CA ILE A 73 6.57 -14.30 -8.93
C ILE A 73 7.18 -14.81 -10.25
N ASP A 74 8.27 -14.21 -10.68
CA ASP A 74 9.01 -14.65 -11.87
C ASP A 74 9.65 -16.02 -11.64
N GLU A 75 10.33 -16.21 -10.52
CA GLU A 75 10.97 -17.47 -10.13
C GLU A 75 9.99 -18.65 -10.07
N ILE A 76 8.76 -18.41 -9.63
CA ILE A 76 7.69 -19.44 -9.62
C ILE A 76 6.90 -19.52 -10.96
N GLY A 77 7.34 -18.81 -12.00
CA GLY A 77 6.75 -18.86 -13.34
C GLY A 77 5.35 -18.28 -13.44
N LYS A 78 5.01 -17.25 -12.64
CA LYS A 78 3.67 -16.66 -12.58
C LYS A 78 3.60 -15.20 -13.04
N THR A 79 4.63 -14.66 -13.66
CA THR A 79 4.70 -13.27 -14.14
C THR A 79 3.50 -12.88 -15.01
N GLY A 80 3.07 -13.73 -15.93
CA GLY A 80 1.90 -13.48 -16.78
C GLY A 80 0.54 -13.47 -16.08
N LYS A 81 0.51 -13.78 -14.76
CA LYS A 81 -0.71 -13.71 -13.94
C LYS A 81 -0.85 -12.38 -13.19
N VAL A 82 0.19 -11.55 -13.18
CA VAL A 82 0.18 -10.26 -12.49
C VAL A 82 -0.24 -9.16 -13.45
N LEU A 83 -1.23 -8.39 -13.06
CA LEU A 83 -1.74 -7.27 -13.83
C LEU A 83 -1.61 -5.98 -13.02
N PHE A 84 -1.17 -4.91 -13.67
CA PHE A 84 -1.08 -3.57 -13.07
C PHE A 84 -2.07 -2.62 -13.78
N PRO A 85 -3.36 -2.74 -13.49
CA PRO A 85 -4.34 -1.83 -14.04
C PRO A 85 -4.09 -0.41 -13.51
N ARG A 86 -4.31 0.61 -14.35
CA ARG A 86 -4.26 2.01 -13.93
C ARG A 86 -5.65 2.44 -13.46
N PRO A 87 -5.93 2.44 -12.15
CA PRO A 87 -7.24 2.82 -11.65
C PRO A 87 -7.49 4.32 -11.86
N LYS A 88 -8.73 4.66 -12.16
CA LYS A 88 -9.18 6.06 -12.15
C LYS A 88 -9.73 6.36 -10.77
N THR A 89 -9.05 7.25 -10.06
CA THR A 89 -9.50 7.67 -8.73
C THR A 89 -10.51 8.80 -8.86
N SER A 90 -11.59 8.71 -8.11
CA SER A 90 -12.59 9.76 -8.01
C SER A 90 -12.94 10.02 -6.55
N TYR A 91 -13.26 11.26 -6.22
CA TYR A 91 -13.74 11.67 -4.90
C TYR A 91 -15.21 12.02 -4.99
N TRP A 92 -16.00 11.49 -4.08
CA TRP A 92 -17.38 11.92 -3.89
C TRP A 92 -17.43 12.90 -2.72
N ILE A 93 -17.72 14.17 -3.00
CA ILE A 93 -17.71 15.27 -2.03
C ILE A 93 -18.97 16.10 -2.23
N ASP A 94 -19.72 16.33 -1.16
CA ASP A 94 -20.91 17.17 -1.16
C ASP A 94 -21.90 16.80 -2.29
N GLY A 95 -22.13 15.50 -2.51
CA GLY A 95 -23.07 14.99 -3.52
C GLY A 95 -22.55 15.02 -4.96
N LYS A 96 -21.28 15.37 -5.19
CA LYS A 96 -20.67 15.43 -6.53
C LYS A 96 -19.44 14.53 -6.65
N VAL A 97 -19.23 13.99 -7.84
CA VAL A 97 -18.06 13.19 -8.17
C VAL A 97 -17.01 14.09 -8.82
N TYR A 98 -15.83 14.12 -8.21
CA TYR A 98 -14.64 14.81 -8.74
C TYR A 98 -13.62 13.78 -9.17
N ARG A 99 -13.16 13.85 -10.42
CA ARG A 99 -12.04 13.01 -10.88
C ARG A 99 -10.75 13.67 -10.46
N SER A 100 -9.90 12.94 -9.78
CA SER A 100 -8.58 13.41 -9.38
C SER A 100 -7.51 12.61 -10.11
N GLU A 101 -7.16 13.08 -11.29
CA GLU A 101 -5.86 12.79 -11.85
C GLU A 101 -4.93 13.93 -11.42
N MET A 102 -3.64 13.65 -11.15
CA MET A 102 -2.64 14.69 -10.82
C MET A 102 -2.27 15.50 -12.08
N ASN A 103 -3.28 16.09 -12.69
CA ASN A 103 -3.18 16.96 -13.88
C ASN A 103 -4.08 18.19 -13.67
N ALA A 104 -4.41 18.90 -14.74
CA ALA A 104 -5.28 20.06 -14.71
C ALA A 104 -6.67 19.81 -14.06
N SER A 105 -7.12 18.55 -13.95
CA SER A 105 -8.37 18.21 -13.27
C SER A 105 -8.34 18.50 -11.76
N ALA A 106 -7.15 18.59 -11.16
CA ALA A 106 -6.99 19.01 -9.77
C ALA A 106 -7.57 20.43 -9.53
N LEU A 107 -7.63 21.28 -10.55
CA LEU A 107 -8.25 22.60 -10.46
C LEU A 107 -9.78 22.56 -10.34
N SER A 108 -10.41 21.43 -10.65
CA SER A 108 -11.85 21.24 -10.48
C SER A 108 -12.25 20.80 -9.06
N LEU A 109 -11.28 20.56 -8.18
CA LEU A 109 -11.54 20.17 -6.81
C LEU A 109 -12.28 21.30 -6.06
N PRO A 110 -13.22 20.96 -5.17
CA PRO A 110 -14.02 21.95 -4.44
C PRO A 110 -13.21 22.61 -3.32
N LEU A 111 -12.13 23.29 -3.69
CA LEU A 111 -11.23 24.01 -2.80
C LEU A 111 -11.16 25.49 -3.22
N SER A 112 -10.96 26.35 -2.23
CA SER A 112 -10.62 27.75 -2.51
C SER A 112 -9.31 27.87 -3.30
N PHE A 113 -9.17 28.93 -4.09
CA PHE A 113 -7.96 29.15 -4.89
C PHE A 113 -6.65 29.15 -4.07
N PRO A 114 -6.60 29.78 -2.87
CA PRO A 114 -5.43 29.68 -2.00
C PRO A 114 -5.13 28.26 -1.52
N ALA A 115 -6.19 27.48 -1.24
CA ALA A 115 -6.03 26.07 -0.82
C ALA A 115 -5.49 25.20 -1.96
N LEU A 116 -5.94 25.43 -3.20
CA LEU A 116 -5.42 24.74 -4.40
C LEU A 116 -3.93 25.03 -4.62
N ILE A 117 -3.52 26.31 -4.52
CA ILE A 117 -2.10 26.69 -4.65
C ILE A 117 -1.28 25.99 -3.57
N ARG A 118 -1.74 26.06 -2.33
CA ARG A 118 -1.03 25.48 -1.18
C ARG A 118 -0.91 23.96 -1.30
N LEU A 119 -1.98 23.29 -1.72
CA LEU A 119 -1.98 21.84 -1.99
C LEU A 119 -0.98 21.49 -3.10
N GLY A 120 -0.99 22.25 -4.20
CA GLY A 120 -0.08 22.02 -5.33
C GLY A 120 1.39 22.21 -4.95
N LEU A 121 1.73 23.30 -4.27
CA LEU A 121 3.11 23.57 -3.82
C LEU A 121 3.60 22.50 -2.84
N THR A 122 2.72 22.07 -1.93
CA THR A 122 3.06 21.00 -0.98
C THR A 122 3.24 19.65 -1.67
N GLY A 123 2.42 19.35 -2.69
CA GLY A 123 2.57 18.14 -3.51
C GLY A 123 3.91 18.15 -4.28
N VAL A 124 4.28 19.26 -4.89
CA VAL A 124 5.58 19.43 -5.57
C VAL A 124 6.74 19.25 -4.57
N TYR A 125 6.65 19.87 -3.40
CA TYR A 125 7.64 19.71 -2.34
C TYR A 125 7.83 18.24 -1.94
N LEU A 126 6.74 17.53 -1.66
CA LEU A 126 6.81 16.11 -1.26
C LEU A 126 7.35 15.21 -2.37
N LYS A 127 6.95 15.45 -3.61
CA LYS A 127 7.30 14.59 -4.75
C LYS A 127 8.73 14.79 -5.26
N PHE A 128 9.19 16.04 -5.33
CA PHE A 128 10.43 16.37 -6.02
C PHE A 128 11.54 16.89 -5.11
N LEU A 129 11.21 17.51 -3.97
CA LEU A 129 12.18 18.14 -3.09
C LEU A 129 12.47 17.32 -1.84
N THR A 130 11.52 16.51 -1.38
CA THR A 130 11.71 15.65 -0.20
C THR A 130 12.42 14.36 -0.61
N ARG A 131 13.69 14.23 -0.26
CA ARG A 131 14.50 13.04 -0.55
C ARG A 131 14.73 12.17 0.69
N ASP A 132 14.58 12.73 1.89
CA ASP A 132 14.77 12.02 3.15
C ASP A 132 13.45 11.92 3.92
N TRP A 133 12.96 10.70 4.05
CA TRP A 133 11.74 10.36 4.77
C TRP A 133 11.90 10.39 6.30
N ARG A 134 13.14 10.35 6.81
CA ARG A 134 13.41 10.25 8.26
C ARG A 134 12.86 11.43 9.05
N SER A 135 12.88 12.62 8.46
CA SER A 135 12.27 13.82 9.06
C SER A 135 10.74 13.72 9.12
N LEU A 136 10.13 13.09 8.12
CA LEU A 136 8.68 12.88 8.02
C LEU A 136 8.18 11.77 8.96
N GLU A 137 9.03 10.85 9.35
CA GLU A 137 8.68 9.79 10.30
C GLU A 137 8.46 10.33 11.72
N LYS A 138 9.10 11.45 12.06
CA LYS A 138 9.02 12.10 13.37
C LYS A 138 7.77 12.95 13.57
N VAL A 139 6.97 13.14 12.56
CA VAL A 139 5.77 13.97 12.58
C VAL A 139 4.56 13.18 12.11
N THR A 140 3.38 13.49 12.65
CA THR A 140 2.15 12.83 12.20
C THR A 140 1.65 13.43 10.90
N ALA A 141 1.02 12.61 10.05
CA ALA A 141 0.39 13.05 8.82
C ALA A 141 -0.70 14.10 9.10
N ASP A 142 -1.50 13.89 10.16
CA ASP A 142 -2.54 14.83 10.59
C ASP A 142 -1.96 16.24 10.83
N SER A 143 -0.97 16.37 11.73
CA SER A 143 -0.39 17.65 12.09
C SER A 143 0.37 18.30 10.92
N TRP A 144 1.11 17.51 10.15
CA TRP A 144 1.90 17.99 9.03
C TRP A 144 1.02 18.52 7.90
N MET A 145 -0.02 17.76 7.52
CA MET A 145 -0.91 18.16 6.43
C MET A 145 -1.75 19.39 6.77
N ARG A 146 -2.28 19.48 7.99
CA ARG A 146 -2.97 20.70 8.46
C ARG A 146 -2.08 21.92 8.31
N ARG A 147 -0.83 21.81 8.78
CA ARG A 147 0.13 22.92 8.73
C ARG A 147 0.51 23.32 7.31
N TRP A 148 0.77 22.37 6.42
CA TRP A 148 1.36 22.63 5.11
C TRP A 148 0.33 22.69 3.98
N MET A 149 -0.62 21.79 3.93
CA MET A 149 -1.68 21.77 2.92
C MET A 149 -2.88 22.66 3.30
N GLY A 150 -3.06 22.94 4.58
CA GLY A 150 -4.13 23.77 5.13
C GLY A 150 -5.36 22.99 5.55
N GLU A 151 -6.14 23.57 6.48
CA GLU A 151 -7.30 22.96 7.09
C GLU A 151 -8.38 22.57 6.05
N GLU A 152 -8.59 23.40 5.02
CA GLU A 152 -9.62 23.16 4.01
C GLU A 152 -9.32 21.90 3.21
N ALA A 153 -8.12 21.79 2.63
CA ALA A 153 -7.70 20.62 1.87
C ALA A 153 -7.59 19.38 2.76
N TYR A 154 -7.07 19.56 3.99
CA TYR A 154 -6.98 18.48 4.95
C TYR A 154 -8.35 17.90 5.28
N ASN A 155 -9.31 18.71 5.70
CA ASN A 155 -10.63 18.25 6.14
C ASN A 155 -11.47 17.65 4.99
N LYS A 156 -11.34 18.19 3.78
CA LYS A 156 -12.12 17.68 2.62
C LYS A 156 -11.57 16.40 2.02
N PHE A 157 -10.25 16.19 2.01
CA PHE A 157 -9.63 15.07 1.32
C PHE A 157 -8.88 14.11 2.24
N TRP A 158 -7.93 14.61 3.01
CA TRP A 158 -6.97 13.75 3.71
C TRP A 158 -7.53 13.13 4.98
N ARG A 159 -8.26 13.90 5.76
CA ARG A 159 -8.87 13.40 6.99
C ARG A 159 -9.83 12.23 6.74
N PRO A 160 -10.78 12.30 5.79
CA PRO A 160 -11.65 11.17 5.48
C PRO A 160 -10.87 9.92 5.03
N LEU A 161 -9.83 10.10 4.19
CA LEU A 161 -8.97 9.00 3.75
C LEU A 161 -8.20 8.36 4.91
N LEU A 162 -7.63 9.16 5.80
CA LEU A 162 -6.92 8.66 6.97
C LEU A 162 -7.86 7.92 7.92
N ILE A 163 -9.05 8.45 8.19
CA ILE A 163 -10.07 7.79 9.02
C ILE A 163 -10.53 6.48 8.37
N GLY A 164 -10.84 6.49 7.08
CA GLY A 164 -11.28 5.31 6.35
C GLY A 164 -10.24 4.19 6.36
N LYS A 165 -8.94 4.54 6.42
CA LYS A 165 -7.86 3.55 6.41
C LYS A 165 -7.41 3.11 7.80
N PHE A 166 -7.40 4.00 8.79
CA PHE A 166 -6.78 3.77 10.10
C PHE A 166 -7.76 3.86 11.27
N GLY A 167 -9.04 4.17 11.01
CA GLY A 167 -10.05 4.32 12.04
C GLY A 167 -9.63 5.35 13.09
N ASP A 168 -9.85 5.04 14.36
CA ASP A 168 -9.55 5.93 15.49
C ASP A 168 -8.05 6.25 15.65
N ARG A 169 -7.17 5.49 15.00
CA ARG A 169 -5.72 5.69 15.08
C ARG A 169 -5.16 6.61 13.99
N TYR A 170 -5.99 7.22 13.16
CA TYR A 170 -5.55 8.04 12.01
C TYR A 170 -4.60 9.19 12.39
N GLN A 171 -4.74 9.75 13.59
CA GLN A 171 -3.87 10.83 14.08
C GLN A 171 -2.46 10.36 14.49
N GLN A 172 -2.27 9.04 14.65
CA GLN A 172 -0.97 8.46 15.02
C GLN A 172 -0.13 8.07 13.79
N VAL A 173 -0.71 8.15 12.60
CA VAL A 173 -0.02 7.81 11.35
C VAL A 173 1.08 8.82 11.07
N ASN A 174 2.32 8.36 10.84
CA ASN A 174 3.42 9.26 10.50
C ASN A 174 3.33 9.78 9.05
N MET A 175 3.96 10.91 8.81
CA MET A 175 3.92 11.55 7.48
C MET A 175 4.73 10.77 6.44
N ALA A 176 5.74 10.01 6.84
CA ALA A 176 6.53 9.19 5.93
C ALA A 176 5.67 8.12 5.22
N TRP A 177 4.69 7.56 5.94
CA TRP A 177 3.73 6.63 5.34
C TRP A 177 2.95 7.26 4.18
N LEU A 178 2.49 8.49 4.32
CA LEU A 178 1.78 9.20 3.25
C LEU A 178 2.73 9.58 2.12
N TRP A 179 3.91 10.11 2.45
CA TRP A 179 4.91 10.49 1.47
C TRP A 179 5.27 9.33 0.52
N ALA A 180 5.39 8.11 1.04
CA ALA A 180 5.69 6.93 0.25
C ALA A 180 4.60 6.57 -0.79
N ARG A 181 3.47 7.30 -0.83
CA ARG A 181 2.33 7.06 -1.72
C ARG A 181 2.02 8.24 -2.66
N ILE A 182 2.82 9.30 -2.59
CA ILE A 182 2.77 10.48 -3.47
C ILE A 182 3.86 10.37 -4.55
#